data_e1bcc4ee592bd308a8aa50b81156b308
#
_entry.id   e1bcc4ee592bd308a8aa50b81156b308
#
_cell.length_a   1.000
_cell.length_b   1.000
_cell.length_c   1.000
_cell.angle_alpha   90.00
_cell.angle_beta   90.00
_cell.angle_gamma   90.00
#
_symmetry.space_group_name_H-M   'P 1'
#
loop_
_entity.id
_entity.type
_entity.pdbx_description
1 polymer ?
#
loop_
_entity_poly.entity_id
_entity_poly.type
_entity_poly.pdbx_seq_one_letter_code
_entity_poly.pdbx_strand_id
1 'polypeptide(L)'
;KDWINTICPKCNSQAKRETDTFDTFFESSWYFARFTDLNNDIAFSEKAAKYWLPVDQYIGGVEHAVLHLLYSRFFMKALNKINQIHIKEPFKSLKTQGMVCHRTFKNQNDQWLFPKEVYKENQDYFHMKSNEKVKSGRIEKMSKSKKNVIDPNTIIDNYGADTARFFILSDSPPERDMEWTESGVDGSWRFLNKFWNLINKEDLTKIEITNINPSNNKDLLLIKNTYKFVNQVTKSIENFHFNLAIAAIRSLFNEINNYQTVSTNCLIFKKFSISQLIILLSPICPHISEEAWSIIGNTNRLSEQKWPAIVTKYLQEDKLTIPIQVNGKKRAEIMVETDISKDEIKKLALSEKNIKKFVTQEPKKIIIVPNRIINIVI
;
A
#
# COMPACT_ATOMS: atom_id res chain seq x y z
N LYS A 1 1.31 8.68 -48.36
CA LYS A 1 2.58 8.72 -49.18
C LYS A 1 2.92 10.11 -49.67
N ASP A 2 1.91 10.97 -49.96
CA ASP A 2 2.13 12.30 -50.51
C ASP A 2 2.74 13.32 -49.56
N TRP A 3 2.54 13.11 -48.24
CA TRP A 3 3.09 13.96 -47.20
C TRP A 3 4.64 14.08 -47.22
N ILE A 4 5.33 13.05 -47.67
CA ILE A 4 6.79 13.04 -47.75
C ILE A 4 7.32 14.09 -48.72
N ASN A 5 6.61 14.31 -49.84
CA ASN A 5 6.97 15.29 -50.87
C ASN A 5 6.53 16.69 -50.45
N THR A 6 7.43 17.67 -50.53
CA THR A 6 7.16 19.04 -50.09
C THR A 6 8.00 20.04 -50.92
N ILE A 7 7.79 21.30 -50.66
CA ILE A 7 8.60 22.39 -51.23
C ILE A 7 9.47 22.95 -50.10
N CYS A 8 10.75 23.17 -50.42
CA CYS A 8 11.70 23.76 -49.46
C CYS A 8 11.27 25.20 -49.12
N PRO A 9 11.07 25.56 -47.84
CA PRO A 9 10.63 26.90 -47.46
C PRO A 9 11.68 28.00 -47.64
N LYS A 10 12.98 27.62 -47.93
CA LYS A 10 14.03 28.60 -48.18
C LYS A 10 14.26 28.89 -49.64
N CYS A 11 14.19 27.91 -50.55
CA CYS A 11 14.53 28.07 -51.95
C CYS A 11 13.41 27.68 -52.91
N ASN A 12 12.26 27.26 -52.43
CA ASN A 12 11.09 26.84 -53.21
C ASN A 12 11.33 25.66 -54.18
N SER A 13 12.41 24.93 -54.05
CA SER A 13 12.66 23.71 -54.81
C SER A 13 11.90 22.52 -54.26
N GLN A 14 11.71 21.48 -55.06
CA GLN A 14 11.18 20.20 -54.56
C GLN A 14 12.09 19.60 -53.48
N ALA A 15 11.48 19.13 -52.40
CA ALA A 15 12.15 18.55 -51.24
C ALA A 15 11.39 17.33 -50.70
N LYS A 16 12.02 16.56 -49.85
CA LYS A 16 11.41 15.47 -49.10
C LYS A 16 11.53 15.78 -47.61
N ARG A 17 10.41 15.55 -46.89
CA ARG A 17 10.45 15.58 -45.42
C ARG A 17 11.26 14.41 -44.92
N GLU A 18 11.93 14.63 -43.80
CA GLU A 18 12.53 13.56 -43.00
C GLU A 18 11.42 12.58 -42.53
N THR A 19 11.71 11.29 -42.63
CA THR A 19 10.75 10.22 -42.29
C THR A 19 11.19 9.39 -41.11
N ASP A 20 12.41 9.57 -40.63
CA ASP A 20 12.88 8.93 -39.41
C ASP A 20 12.13 9.53 -38.19
N THR A 21 11.78 8.69 -37.28
CA THR A 21 11.14 9.10 -36.02
C THR A 21 12.18 9.22 -34.93
N PHE A 22 11.91 10.10 -33.96
CA PHE A 22 12.69 10.14 -32.74
C PHE A 22 12.53 8.84 -31.94
N ASP A 23 13.45 8.58 -31.03
CA ASP A 23 13.32 7.53 -30.03
C ASP A 23 11.98 7.66 -29.26
N THR A 24 11.36 6.53 -28.90
CA THR A 24 10.07 6.51 -28.22
C THR A 24 10.05 7.25 -26.90
N PHE A 25 11.21 7.40 -26.23
CA PHE A 25 11.34 8.13 -24.97
C PHE A 25 11.54 9.64 -25.14
N PHE A 26 11.64 10.15 -26.37
CA PHE A 26 11.88 11.56 -26.61
C PHE A 26 10.76 12.43 -26.01
N GLU A 27 9.51 12.21 -26.40
CA GLU A 27 8.36 12.97 -25.89
C GLU A 27 8.09 12.71 -24.42
N SER A 28 8.25 11.46 -23.96
CA SER A 28 8.09 11.12 -22.57
C SER A 28 9.13 11.74 -21.63
N SER A 29 10.23 12.26 -22.17
CA SER A 29 11.31 12.87 -21.40
C SER A 29 10.95 14.19 -20.72
N TRP A 30 9.88 14.85 -21.16
CA TRP A 30 9.49 16.18 -20.69
C TRP A 30 7.97 16.37 -20.47
N TYR A 31 7.13 15.34 -20.70
CA TYR A 31 5.67 15.43 -20.61
C TYR A 31 5.20 16.00 -19.26
N PHE A 32 5.89 15.69 -18.15
CA PHE A 32 5.57 16.21 -16.83
C PHE A 32 5.75 17.74 -16.73
N ALA A 33 6.66 18.33 -17.52
CA ALA A 33 6.78 19.78 -17.65
C ALA A 33 5.62 20.35 -18.49
N ARG A 34 5.27 19.68 -19.58
CA ARG A 34 4.09 20.06 -20.39
C ARG A 34 2.80 20.06 -19.58
N PHE A 35 2.62 19.11 -18.68
CA PHE A 35 1.42 19.01 -17.84
C PHE A 35 1.25 20.15 -16.84
N THR A 36 2.29 20.94 -16.59
CA THR A 36 2.18 22.11 -15.69
C THR A 36 1.32 23.24 -16.30
N ASP A 37 1.16 23.29 -17.62
CA ASP A 37 0.46 24.37 -18.31
C ASP A 37 -0.09 23.89 -19.66
N LEU A 38 -1.28 23.28 -19.62
CA LEU A 38 -1.92 22.67 -20.80
C LEU A 38 -2.57 23.69 -21.74
N ASN A 39 -2.87 24.90 -21.26
CA ASN A 39 -3.65 25.90 -22.00
C ASN A 39 -2.79 26.92 -22.77
N ASN A 40 -1.50 26.66 -22.93
CA ASN A 40 -0.57 27.52 -23.62
C ASN A 40 -0.21 27.00 -25.01
N ASP A 41 0.00 27.90 -25.96
CA ASP A 41 0.55 27.60 -27.29
C ASP A 41 2.05 27.28 -27.25
N ILE A 42 2.70 27.54 -26.14
CA ILE A 42 4.10 27.17 -25.86
C ILE A 42 4.18 25.87 -25.09
N ALA A 43 5.36 25.27 -25.04
CA ALA A 43 5.57 23.98 -24.32
C ALA A 43 5.08 24.00 -22.88
N PHE A 44 5.41 25.05 -22.13
CA PHE A 44 4.95 25.38 -20.78
C PHE A 44 5.38 26.81 -20.43
N SER A 45 4.67 27.47 -19.52
CA SER A 45 5.08 28.78 -19.03
C SER A 45 6.13 28.66 -17.91
N GLU A 46 7.04 29.64 -17.84
CA GLU A 46 8.04 29.72 -16.77
C GLU A 46 7.37 29.74 -15.38
N LYS A 47 6.27 30.51 -15.25
CA LYS A 47 5.53 30.63 -13.99
C LYS A 47 4.99 29.27 -13.52
N ALA A 48 4.36 28.51 -14.43
CA ALA A 48 3.79 27.20 -14.09
C ALA A 48 4.90 26.18 -13.78
N ALA A 49 5.95 26.13 -14.58
CA ALA A 49 7.11 25.27 -14.33
C ALA A 49 7.77 25.57 -12.98
N LYS A 50 7.93 26.85 -12.62
CA LYS A 50 8.51 27.26 -11.33
C LYS A 50 7.66 26.88 -10.13
N TYR A 51 6.32 26.84 -10.30
CA TYR A 51 5.40 26.46 -9.24
C TYR A 51 5.31 24.95 -9.04
N TRP A 52 5.20 24.18 -10.14
CA TRP A 52 4.90 22.76 -10.08
C TRP A 52 6.14 21.84 -10.06
N LEU A 53 7.29 22.32 -10.53
CA LEU A 53 8.51 21.52 -10.64
C LEU A 53 9.57 21.95 -9.60
N PRO A 54 10.42 20.99 -9.18
CA PRO A 54 10.46 19.58 -9.56
C PRO A 54 9.27 18.80 -9.03
N VAL A 55 8.88 17.71 -9.70
CA VAL A 55 7.79 16.82 -9.27
C VAL A 55 8.11 16.27 -7.88
N ASP A 56 7.15 16.34 -6.95
CA ASP A 56 7.38 15.98 -5.56
C ASP A 56 7.64 14.48 -5.38
N GLN A 57 6.85 13.63 -6.02
CA GLN A 57 6.98 12.18 -5.98
C GLN A 57 6.77 11.59 -7.36
N TYR A 58 7.76 10.82 -7.85
CA TYR A 58 7.68 10.13 -9.13
C TYR A 58 7.74 8.62 -8.91
N ILE A 59 6.80 7.88 -9.52
CA ILE A 59 6.63 6.45 -9.28
C ILE A 59 6.66 5.72 -10.62
N GLY A 60 7.47 4.68 -10.75
CA GLY A 60 7.56 3.90 -11.99
C GLY A 60 8.40 2.64 -11.82
N GLY A 61 8.42 1.81 -12.87
CA GLY A 61 9.19 0.57 -12.88
C GLY A 61 10.69 0.80 -12.85
N VAL A 62 11.43 -0.09 -12.22
CA VAL A 62 12.88 -0.04 -12.10
C VAL A 62 13.59 -0.10 -13.48
N GLU A 63 12.95 -0.69 -14.50
CA GLU A 63 13.47 -0.77 -15.87
C GLU A 63 13.71 0.60 -16.52
N HIS A 64 12.99 1.63 -16.04
CA HIS A 64 13.13 2.99 -16.56
C HIS A 64 14.36 3.74 -16.05
N ALA A 65 15.12 3.17 -15.12
CA ALA A 65 16.29 3.82 -14.53
C ALA A 65 17.35 4.26 -15.60
N VAL A 66 17.60 3.40 -16.58
CA VAL A 66 18.54 3.65 -17.69
C VAL A 66 17.87 4.06 -18.99
N LEU A 67 16.56 4.26 -18.99
CA LEU A 67 15.75 4.68 -20.14
C LEU A 67 15.11 6.04 -19.86
N HIS A 68 13.80 6.05 -19.61
CA HIS A 68 13.00 7.25 -19.39
C HIS A 68 13.58 8.20 -18.32
N LEU A 69 14.04 7.70 -17.18
CA LEU A 69 14.57 8.55 -16.10
C LEU A 69 15.88 9.25 -16.51
N LEU A 70 16.74 8.56 -17.24
CA LEU A 70 17.97 9.16 -17.76
C LEU A 70 17.66 10.26 -18.77
N TYR A 71 16.74 10.02 -19.71
CA TYR A 71 16.30 11.02 -20.68
C TYR A 71 15.65 12.23 -20.01
N SER A 72 14.78 12.03 -19.02
CA SER A 72 14.12 13.10 -18.26
C SER A 72 15.15 14.01 -17.58
N ARG A 73 16.17 13.44 -16.98
CA ARG A 73 17.25 14.21 -16.34
C ARG A 73 18.07 14.98 -17.38
N PHE A 74 18.37 14.35 -18.52
CA PHE A 74 19.08 15.01 -19.62
C PHE A 74 18.27 16.20 -20.16
N PHE A 75 16.96 16.01 -20.42
CA PHE A 75 16.09 17.07 -20.90
C PHE A 75 16.02 18.27 -19.93
N MET A 76 15.87 18.01 -18.64
CA MET A 76 15.84 19.09 -17.66
C MET A 76 17.15 19.87 -17.63
N LYS A 77 18.28 19.21 -17.74
CA LYS A 77 19.61 19.86 -17.81
C LYS A 77 19.79 20.66 -19.11
N ALA A 78 19.32 20.12 -20.23
CA ALA A 78 19.34 20.81 -21.51
C ALA A 78 18.46 22.05 -21.52
N LEU A 79 17.21 21.94 -21.07
CA LEU A 79 16.29 23.06 -20.93
C LEU A 79 16.79 24.13 -19.96
N ASN A 80 17.43 23.72 -18.87
CA ASN A 80 18.06 24.64 -17.93
C ASN A 80 19.24 25.40 -18.59
N LYS A 81 20.08 24.71 -19.39
CA LYS A 81 21.21 25.31 -20.07
C LYS A 81 20.78 26.38 -21.08
N ILE A 82 19.63 26.24 -21.71
CA ILE A 82 19.08 27.20 -22.66
C ILE A 82 18.07 28.18 -21.98
N ASN A 83 18.06 28.26 -20.67
CA ASN A 83 17.23 29.15 -19.84
C ASN A 83 15.72 29.01 -20.07
N GLN A 84 15.22 27.83 -20.44
CA GLN A 84 13.80 27.53 -20.55
C GLN A 84 13.19 27.05 -19.24
N ILE A 85 14.01 26.56 -18.31
CA ILE A 85 13.57 26.07 -16.99
C ILE A 85 14.66 26.32 -15.93
N HIS A 86 14.26 26.55 -14.67
CA HIS A 86 15.21 26.87 -13.59
C HIS A 86 15.72 25.66 -12.80
N ILE A 87 15.18 24.48 -13.02
CA ILE A 87 15.57 23.24 -12.33
C ILE A 87 16.54 22.40 -13.15
N LYS A 88 17.37 21.61 -12.47
CA LYS A 88 18.32 20.68 -13.11
C LYS A 88 17.90 19.22 -12.97
N GLU A 89 17.13 18.89 -11.95
CA GLU A 89 16.62 17.56 -11.71
C GLU A 89 15.09 17.57 -11.75
N PRO A 90 14.45 16.63 -12.48
CA PRO A 90 13.00 16.66 -12.70
C PRO A 90 12.18 16.27 -11.48
N PHE A 91 12.73 15.42 -10.60
CA PHE A 91 11.99 14.77 -9.50
C PHE A 91 12.72 15.02 -8.17
N LYS A 92 11.97 15.38 -7.11
CA LYS A 92 12.49 15.49 -5.74
C LYS A 92 12.69 14.10 -5.11
N SER A 93 11.72 13.22 -5.33
CA SER A 93 11.72 11.87 -4.80
C SER A 93 11.31 10.88 -5.87
N LEU A 94 11.98 9.75 -5.90
CA LEU A 94 11.75 8.66 -6.83
C LEU A 94 11.41 7.39 -6.04
N LYS A 95 10.32 6.70 -6.44
CA LYS A 95 9.96 5.40 -5.93
C LYS A 95 9.95 4.41 -7.09
N THR A 96 10.88 3.48 -7.10
CA THR A 96 10.94 2.42 -8.11
C THR A 96 10.06 1.25 -7.70
N GLN A 97 9.26 0.75 -8.64
CA GLN A 97 8.40 -0.40 -8.43
C GLN A 97 9.08 -1.67 -8.95
N GLY A 98 8.89 -2.77 -8.22
CA GLY A 98 9.19 -4.11 -8.69
C GLY A 98 8.23 -4.56 -9.80
N MET A 99 8.49 -5.74 -10.36
CA MET A 99 7.73 -6.29 -11.47
C MET A 99 6.59 -7.17 -10.97
N VAL A 100 5.48 -7.17 -11.72
CA VAL A 100 4.46 -8.19 -11.57
C VAL A 100 4.92 -9.42 -12.34
N CYS A 101 5.06 -10.52 -11.64
CA CYS A 101 5.62 -11.78 -12.13
C CYS A 101 4.54 -12.85 -12.16
N HIS A 102 4.68 -13.79 -13.08
CA HIS A 102 3.88 -15.00 -13.14
C HIS A 102 4.70 -16.17 -13.61
N ARG A 103 4.31 -17.37 -13.21
CA ARG A 103 4.92 -18.61 -13.68
C ARG A 103 4.74 -18.78 -15.18
N THR A 104 5.76 -19.26 -15.86
CA THR A 104 5.72 -19.60 -17.28
C THR A 104 5.34 -21.05 -17.51
N PHE A 105 4.65 -21.33 -18.61
CA PHE A 105 4.21 -22.67 -18.99
C PHE A 105 4.52 -22.96 -20.44
N LYS A 106 4.92 -24.21 -20.71
CA LYS A 106 5.13 -24.72 -22.07
C LYS A 106 4.44 -26.06 -22.27
N ASN A 107 3.91 -26.27 -23.46
CA ASN A 107 3.42 -27.60 -23.87
C ASN A 107 4.59 -28.56 -24.16
N GLN A 108 4.29 -29.81 -24.57
CA GLN A 108 5.30 -30.80 -24.89
C GLN A 108 6.18 -30.42 -26.10
N ASN A 109 5.67 -29.56 -26.98
CA ASN A 109 6.38 -29.04 -28.16
C ASN A 109 7.15 -27.74 -27.87
N ASP A 110 7.42 -27.41 -26.59
CA ASP A 110 8.12 -26.20 -26.13
C ASP A 110 7.45 -24.87 -26.52
N GLN A 111 6.17 -24.86 -26.89
CA GLN A 111 5.39 -23.65 -27.16
C GLN A 111 4.84 -23.07 -25.86
N TRP A 112 4.91 -21.74 -25.72
CA TRP A 112 4.38 -21.02 -24.56
C TRP A 112 2.86 -21.11 -24.48
N LEU A 113 2.35 -21.33 -23.27
CA LEU A 113 0.92 -21.37 -22.94
C LEU A 113 0.55 -20.18 -22.03
N PHE A 114 -0.67 -19.67 -22.19
CA PHE A 114 -1.23 -18.69 -21.24
C PHE A 114 -1.63 -19.40 -19.93
N PRO A 115 -1.57 -18.71 -18.78
CA PRO A 115 -2.04 -19.25 -17.50
C PRO A 115 -3.46 -19.82 -17.56
N LYS A 116 -4.37 -19.16 -18.27
CA LYS A 116 -5.76 -19.60 -18.47
C LYS A 116 -5.93 -20.90 -19.26
N GLU A 117 -4.88 -21.38 -19.93
CA GLU A 117 -4.87 -22.66 -20.68
C GLU A 117 -4.38 -23.82 -19.82
N VAL A 118 -3.98 -23.54 -18.56
CA VAL A 118 -3.33 -24.50 -17.66
C VAL A 118 -4.10 -24.59 -16.35
N TYR A 119 -4.29 -25.81 -15.86
CA TYR A 119 -4.78 -26.04 -14.50
C TYR A 119 -3.77 -26.83 -13.68
N LYS A 120 -3.85 -26.67 -12.36
CA LYS A 120 -2.99 -27.38 -11.41
C LYS A 120 -3.74 -28.54 -10.78
N GLU A 121 -3.14 -29.72 -10.81
CA GLU A 121 -3.62 -30.89 -10.08
C GLU A 121 -2.48 -31.45 -9.23
N ASN A 122 -2.66 -31.45 -7.90
CA ASN A 122 -1.63 -31.76 -6.92
C ASN A 122 -0.37 -30.87 -7.07
N GLN A 123 0.75 -31.44 -7.50
CA GLN A 123 2.01 -30.73 -7.73
C GLN A 123 2.30 -30.49 -9.22
N ASP A 124 1.50 -31.04 -10.12
CA ASP A 124 1.69 -30.98 -11.57
C ASP A 124 0.72 -30.00 -12.23
N TYR A 125 1.07 -29.60 -13.44
CA TYR A 125 0.27 -28.73 -14.28
C TYR A 125 -0.15 -29.41 -15.55
N PHE A 126 -1.40 -29.18 -15.99
CA PHE A 126 -1.99 -29.83 -17.15
C PHE A 126 -2.67 -28.83 -18.07
N HIS A 127 -2.68 -29.08 -19.35
CA HIS A 127 -3.36 -28.25 -20.34
C HIS A 127 -4.88 -28.51 -20.29
N MET A 128 -5.67 -27.42 -20.16
CA MET A 128 -7.11 -27.50 -19.90
C MET A 128 -7.90 -28.31 -20.97
N LYS A 129 -7.47 -28.27 -22.24
CA LYS A 129 -8.20 -28.93 -23.36
C LYS A 129 -7.72 -30.35 -23.64
N SER A 130 -6.41 -30.61 -23.56
CA SER A 130 -5.84 -31.92 -23.95
C SER A 130 -5.53 -32.81 -22.76
N ASN A 131 -5.61 -32.31 -21.52
CA ASN A 131 -5.17 -33.02 -20.31
C ASN A 131 -3.70 -33.48 -20.33
N GLU A 132 -2.91 -32.99 -21.26
CA GLU A 132 -1.49 -33.29 -21.31
C GLU A 132 -0.71 -32.55 -20.22
N LYS A 133 0.30 -33.22 -19.69
CA LYS A 133 1.19 -32.60 -18.68
C LYS A 133 1.95 -31.42 -19.29
N VAL A 134 1.97 -30.30 -18.57
CA VAL A 134 2.60 -29.03 -18.97
C VAL A 134 3.93 -28.88 -18.25
N LYS A 135 4.96 -28.41 -18.96
CA LYS A 135 6.25 -28.04 -18.37
C LYS A 135 6.09 -26.69 -17.67
N SER A 136 6.20 -26.67 -16.33
CA SER A 136 6.21 -25.44 -15.55
C SER A 136 7.63 -24.85 -15.48
N GLY A 137 7.77 -23.58 -15.84
CA GLY A 137 9.02 -22.84 -15.77
C GLY A 137 9.15 -22.00 -14.51
N ARG A 138 10.02 -20.96 -14.57
CA ARG A 138 10.26 -20.04 -13.47
C ARG A 138 9.14 -19.01 -13.35
N ILE A 139 9.04 -18.40 -12.14
CA ILE A 139 8.30 -17.18 -11.92
C ILE A 139 9.18 -16.04 -12.41
N GLU A 140 8.68 -15.28 -13.36
CA GLU A 140 9.43 -14.20 -13.99
C GLU A 140 8.49 -13.07 -14.46
N LYS A 141 9.04 -11.92 -14.77
CA LYS A 141 8.28 -10.74 -15.25
C LYS A 141 7.28 -11.15 -16.33
N MET A 142 6.05 -10.68 -16.19
CA MET A 142 4.99 -10.90 -17.20
C MET A 142 5.40 -10.34 -18.55
N SER A 143 5.24 -11.13 -19.61
CA SER A 143 5.62 -10.79 -20.97
C SER A 143 4.67 -11.42 -21.99
N LYS A 144 4.23 -10.64 -22.96
CA LYS A 144 3.40 -11.14 -24.08
C LYS A 144 4.11 -12.24 -24.88
N SER A 145 5.43 -12.14 -25.05
CA SER A 145 6.23 -13.13 -25.79
C SER A 145 6.31 -14.47 -25.11
N LYS A 146 6.27 -14.52 -23.78
CA LYS A 146 6.24 -15.75 -22.97
C LYS A 146 4.83 -16.18 -22.57
N LYS A 147 3.82 -15.41 -22.95
CA LYS A 147 2.40 -15.66 -22.64
C LYS A 147 2.07 -15.79 -21.14
N ASN A 148 2.98 -15.42 -20.24
CA ASN A 148 2.76 -15.49 -18.79
C ASN A 148 2.07 -14.22 -18.25
N VAL A 149 1.11 -13.70 -18.99
CA VAL A 149 0.34 -12.50 -18.66
C VAL A 149 -1.06 -12.86 -18.19
N ILE A 150 -1.56 -12.09 -17.23
CA ILE A 150 -2.95 -12.12 -16.79
C ILE A 150 -3.67 -10.94 -17.43
N ASP A 151 -4.85 -11.18 -17.99
CA ASP A 151 -5.69 -10.13 -18.53
C ASP A 151 -6.42 -9.41 -17.38
N PRO A 152 -6.15 -8.10 -17.16
CA PRO A 152 -6.83 -7.33 -16.12
C PRO A 152 -8.35 -7.34 -16.25
N ASN A 153 -8.89 -7.35 -17.47
CA ASN A 153 -10.35 -7.36 -17.69
C ASN A 153 -10.99 -8.62 -17.09
N THR A 154 -10.38 -9.80 -17.30
CA THR A 154 -10.88 -11.04 -16.70
C THR A 154 -10.96 -10.96 -15.17
N ILE A 155 -9.97 -10.30 -14.53
CA ILE A 155 -9.97 -10.12 -13.08
C ILE A 155 -11.04 -9.11 -12.64
N ILE A 156 -11.18 -8.00 -13.38
CA ILE A 156 -12.19 -6.97 -13.09
C ILE A 156 -13.59 -7.54 -13.24
N ASP A 157 -13.86 -8.31 -14.31
CA ASP A 157 -15.16 -8.91 -14.58
C ASP A 157 -15.56 -9.94 -13.51
N ASN A 158 -14.61 -10.74 -13.01
CA ASN A 158 -14.89 -11.81 -12.05
C ASN A 158 -14.87 -11.35 -10.59
N TYR A 159 -14.01 -10.41 -10.24
CA TYR A 159 -13.73 -10.03 -8.85
C TYR A 159 -13.93 -8.54 -8.55
N GLY A 160 -14.05 -7.71 -9.57
CA GLY A 160 -14.10 -6.26 -9.45
C GLY A 160 -12.72 -5.58 -9.33
N ALA A 161 -12.67 -4.31 -9.73
CA ALA A 161 -11.43 -3.53 -9.72
C ALA A 161 -10.84 -3.36 -8.31
N ASP A 162 -11.66 -3.19 -7.29
CA ASP A 162 -11.21 -3.01 -5.91
C ASP A 162 -10.49 -4.25 -5.37
N THR A 163 -10.90 -5.46 -5.79
CA THR A 163 -10.19 -6.69 -5.41
C THR A 163 -8.80 -6.74 -6.02
N ALA A 164 -8.66 -6.38 -7.29
CA ALA A 164 -7.36 -6.33 -7.95
C ALA A 164 -6.42 -5.31 -7.28
N ARG A 165 -6.94 -4.10 -6.99
CA ARG A 165 -6.20 -3.04 -6.28
C ARG A 165 -5.75 -3.49 -4.89
N PHE A 166 -6.68 -4.07 -4.13
CA PHE A 166 -6.40 -4.56 -2.77
C PHE A 166 -5.34 -5.67 -2.78
N PHE A 167 -5.42 -6.61 -3.72
CA PHE A 167 -4.44 -7.69 -3.86
C PHE A 167 -3.06 -7.15 -4.17
N ILE A 168 -2.91 -6.31 -5.21
CA ILE A 168 -1.62 -5.75 -5.64
C ILE A 168 -0.93 -4.99 -4.49
N LEU A 169 -1.69 -4.21 -3.72
CA LEU A 169 -1.13 -3.40 -2.63
C LEU A 169 -0.91 -4.19 -1.34
N SER A 170 -1.50 -5.40 -1.20
CA SER A 170 -1.41 -6.21 0.03
C SER A 170 -0.24 -7.18 0.05
N ASP A 171 0.29 -7.57 -1.11
CA ASP A 171 1.23 -8.69 -1.23
C ASP A 171 2.60 -8.34 -0.63
N SER A 172 3.25 -7.31 -1.18
CA SER A 172 4.63 -6.97 -0.82
C SER A 172 4.85 -5.44 -0.87
N PRO A 173 5.95 -4.95 -0.29
CA PRO A 173 6.37 -3.57 -0.50
C PRO A 173 6.53 -3.27 -2.00
N PRO A 174 6.16 -2.06 -2.47
CA PRO A 174 6.13 -1.75 -3.90
C PRO A 174 7.48 -1.89 -4.62
N GLU A 175 8.59 -1.87 -3.91
CA GLU A 175 9.94 -2.06 -4.49
C GLU A 175 10.28 -3.51 -4.82
N ARG A 176 9.54 -4.45 -4.31
CA ARG A 176 9.77 -5.88 -4.55
C ARG A 176 8.93 -6.39 -5.71
N ASP A 177 9.48 -7.38 -6.40
CA ASP A 177 8.70 -8.15 -7.35
C ASP A 177 7.56 -8.87 -6.63
N MET A 178 6.42 -8.96 -7.29
CA MET A 178 5.19 -9.54 -6.79
C MET A 178 4.79 -10.70 -7.70
N GLU A 179 4.50 -11.86 -7.12
CA GLU A 179 3.91 -12.98 -7.87
C GLU A 179 2.39 -12.84 -7.91
N TRP A 180 1.83 -12.84 -9.11
CA TRP A 180 0.38 -12.94 -9.28
C TRP A 180 -0.10 -14.36 -8.96
N THR A 181 -0.99 -14.49 -7.96
CA THR A 181 -1.57 -15.78 -7.56
C THR A 181 -3.10 -15.69 -7.46
N GLU A 182 -3.81 -16.69 -7.97
CA GLU A 182 -5.27 -16.75 -7.87
C GLU A 182 -5.73 -16.80 -6.40
N SER A 183 -5.04 -17.58 -5.57
CA SER A 183 -5.34 -17.66 -4.13
C SER A 183 -5.24 -16.33 -3.38
N GLY A 184 -4.32 -15.46 -3.80
CA GLY A 184 -4.18 -14.11 -3.25
C GLY A 184 -5.33 -13.19 -3.67
N VAL A 185 -5.76 -13.28 -4.93
CA VAL A 185 -6.95 -12.57 -5.44
C VAL A 185 -8.21 -13.03 -4.69
N ASP A 186 -8.42 -14.34 -4.58
CA ASP A 186 -9.54 -14.93 -3.82
C ASP A 186 -9.54 -14.51 -2.35
N GLY A 187 -8.37 -14.46 -1.72
CA GLY A 187 -8.20 -14.00 -0.34
C GLY A 187 -8.61 -12.54 -0.16
N SER A 188 -8.29 -11.71 -1.16
CA SER A 188 -8.66 -10.28 -1.19
C SER A 188 -10.16 -10.12 -1.40
N TRP A 189 -10.75 -10.85 -2.34
CA TRP A 189 -12.19 -10.84 -2.60
C TRP A 189 -12.99 -11.30 -1.39
N ARG A 190 -12.58 -12.39 -0.72
CA ARG A 190 -13.22 -12.83 0.53
C ARG A 190 -13.17 -11.79 1.64
N PHE A 191 -12.07 -11.03 1.74
CA PHE A 191 -12.00 -9.93 2.71
C PHE A 191 -12.99 -8.81 2.39
N LEU A 192 -13.07 -8.37 1.14
CA LEU A 192 -14.01 -7.32 0.74
C LEU A 192 -15.47 -7.75 0.93
N ASN A 193 -15.82 -9.03 0.69
CA ASN A 193 -17.14 -9.56 1.03
C ASN A 193 -17.42 -9.55 2.54
N LYS A 194 -16.42 -9.86 3.38
CA LYS A 194 -16.58 -9.75 4.84
C LYS A 194 -16.77 -8.30 5.28
N PHE A 195 -16.04 -7.38 4.67
CA PHE A 195 -16.21 -5.95 4.90
C PHE A 195 -17.63 -5.50 4.50
N TRP A 196 -18.11 -5.90 3.33
CA TRP A 196 -19.47 -5.63 2.86
C TRP A 196 -20.54 -6.13 3.83
N ASN A 197 -20.37 -7.36 4.31
CA ASN A 197 -21.28 -7.95 5.30
C ASN A 197 -21.25 -7.20 6.64
N LEU A 198 -20.11 -6.69 7.08
CA LEU A 198 -20.00 -5.86 8.27
C LEU A 198 -20.81 -4.55 8.13
N ILE A 199 -20.73 -3.90 6.97
CA ILE A 199 -21.45 -2.64 6.69
C ILE A 199 -22.95 -2.84 6.71
N ASN A 200 -23.43 -3.98 6.20
CA ASN A 200 -24.86 -4.30 6.11
C ASN A 200 -25.43 -5.02 7.34
N LYS A 201 -24.62 -5.27 8.38
CA LYS A 201 -25.04 -6.06 9.54
C LYS A 201 -26.04 -5.33 10.44
N GLU A 202 -25.91 -4.02 10.55
CA GLU A 202 -26.72 -3.19 11.45
C GLU A 202 -27.13 -1.90 10.71
N ASP A 203 -28.36 -1.45 10.91
CA ASP A 203 -28.79 -0.14 10.38
C ASP A 203 -28.15 1.00 11.19
N LEU A 204 -27.15 1.62 10.60
CA LEU A 204 -26.43 2.74 11.20
C LEU A 204 -26.91 4.10 10.69
N THR A 205 -27.90 4.16 9.79
CA THR A 205 -28.33 5.41 9.13
C THR A 205 -28.80 6.46 10.13
N LYS A 206 -29.54 6.03 11.18
CA LYS A 206 -30.12 6.90 12.21
C LYS A 206 -29.17 7.21 13.38
N ILE A 207 -27.97 6.66 13.38
CA ILE A 207 -27.00 6.89 14.45
C ILE A 207 -26.19 8.14 14.16
N GLU A 208 -26.29 9.15 14.98
CA GLU A 208 -25.47 10.37 14.87
C GLU A 208 -24.19 10.23 15.70
N ILE A 209 -23.06 10.62 15.13
CA ILE A 209 -21.77 10.66 15.82
C ILE A 209 -21.61 12.05 16.46
N THR A 210 -22.15 12.20 17.67
CA THR A 210 -22.15 13.52 18.36
C THR A 210 -20.94 13.72 19.29
N ASN A 211 -20.56 12.68 20.04
CA ASN A 211 -19.45 12.76 20.99
C ASN A 211 -18.76 11.40 21.15
N ILE A 212 -17.46 11.39 20.97
CA ILE A 212 -16.61 10.19 21.17
C ILE A 212 -15.96 10.28 22.55
N ASN A 213 -16.77 10.00 23.57
CA ASN A 213 -16.32 9.99 24.97
C ASN A 213 -16.77 8.68 25.65
N PRO A 214 -16.01 7.57 25.45
CA PRO A 214 -16.39 6.27 25.98
C PRO A 214 -16.34 6.27 27.51
N SER A 215 -17.41 5.73 28.14
CA SER A 215 -17.56 5.66 29.60
C SER A 215 -17.20 4.29 30.17
N ASN A 216 -17.07 3.28 29.35
CA ASN A 216 -16.69 1.93 29.78
C ASN A 216 -15.44 1.42 29.05
N ASN A 217 -14.79 0.41 29.62
CA ASN A 217 -13.52 -0.13 29.13
C ASN A 217 -13.61 -0.74 27.72
N LYS A 218 -14.75 -1.34 27.33
CA LYS A 218 -14.89 -1.97 26.00
C LYS A 218 -14.97 -0.91 24.90
N ASP A 219 -15.76 0.13 25.11
CA ASP A 219 -15.89 1.25 24.18
C ASP A 219 -14.58 2.02 24.09
N LEU A 220 -13.92 2.26 25.23
CA LEU A 220 -12.61 2.90 25.30
C LEU A 220 -11.57 2.10 24.51
N LEU A 221 -11.55 0.78 24.64
CA LEU A 221 -10.61 -0.08 23.93
C LEU A 221 -10.83 -0.01 22.40
N LEU A 222 -12.11 -0.07 21.95
CA LEU A 222 -12.43 0.09 20.53
C LEU A 222 -11.94 1.42 19.99
N ILE A 223 -12.17 2.52 20.69
CA ILE A 223 -11.74 3.86 20.28
C ILE A 223 -10.22 3.98 20.29
N LYS A 224 -9.52 3.49 21.32
CA LYS A 224 -8.05 3.44 21.37
C LYS A 224 -7.48 2.65 20.18
N ASN A 225 -8.01 1.46 19.92
CA ASN A 225 -7.59 0.63 18.78
C ASN A 225 -7.87 1.32 17.45
N THR A 226 -9.03 1.99 17.29
CA THR A 226 -9.34 2.76 16.09
C THR A 226 -8.27 3.83 15.82
N TYR A 227 -7.95 4.68 16.78
CA TYR A 227 -6.91 5.71 16.61
C TYR A 227 -5.50 5.12 16.42
N LYS A 228 -5.19 4.01 17.08
CA LYS A 228 -3.94 3.27 16.88
C LYS A 228 -3.80 2.84 15.43
N PHE A 229 -4.83 2.22 14.84
CA PHE A 229 -4.80 1.77 13.45
C PHE A 229 -4.86 2.94 12.45
N VAL A 230 -5.59 4.02 12.74
CA VAL A 230 -5.51 5.27 11.96
C VAL A 230 -4.07 5.75 11.86
N ASN A 231 -3.37 5.84 12.99
CA ASN A 231 -1.95 6.25 13.01
C ASN A 231 -1.04 5.29 12.25
N GLN A 232 -1.25 3.98 12.39
CA GLN A 232 -0.44 2.97 11.68
C GLN A 232 -0.66 3.03 10.17
N VAL A 233 -1.91 3.13 9.71
CA VAL A 233 -2.24 3.25 8.29
C VAL A 233 -1.67 4.53 7.71
N THR A 234 -1.85 5.67 8.39
CA THR A 234 -1.32 6.96 7.96
C THR A 234 0.20 6.88 7.73
N LYS A 235 0.94 6.45 8.76
CA LYS A 235 2.40 6.32 8.66
C LYS A 235 2.83 5.32 7.58
N SER A 236 2.07 4.24 7.40
CA SER A 236 2.39 3.23 6.39
C SER A 236 2.19 3.78 4.98
N ILE A 237 1.11 4.51 4.73
CA ILE A 237 0.86 5.14 3.42
C ILE A 237 1.92 6.22 3.13
N GLU A 238 2.23 7.09 4.08
CA GLU A 238 3.26 8.13 3.94
C GLU A 238 4.64 7.56 3.59
N ASN A 239 4.94 6.34 4.05
CA ASN A 239 6.20 5.64 3.77
C ASN A 239 6.09 4.62 2.62
N PHE A 240 4.99 4.59 1.88
CA PHE A 240 4.73 3.61 0.80
C PHE A 240 4.74 2.13 1.25
N HIS A 241 4.50 1.86 2.52
CA HIS A 241 4.35 0.51 3.06
C HIS A 241 2.88 0.05 2.97
N PHE A 242 2.33 -0.06 1.77
CA PHE A 242 0.91 -0.33 1.54
C PHE A 242 0.45 -1.68 2.12
N ASN A 243 1.29 -2.69 2.07
CA ASN A 243 1.02 -3.99 2.68
C ASN A 243 0.83 -3.90 4.19
N LEU A 244 1.62 -3.06 4.89
CA LEU A 244 1.44 -2.81 6.32
C LEU A 244 0.17 -1.98 6.60
N ALA A 245 -0.15 -1.02 5.74
CA ALA A 245 -1.41 -0.28 5.82
C ALA A 245 -2.61 -1.23 5.72
N ILE A 246 -2.61 -2.15 4.75
CA ILE A 246 -3.68 -3.14 4.58
C ILE A 246 -3.74 -4.11 5.76
N ALA A 247 -2.60 -4.54 6.31
CA ALA A 247 -2.59 -5.37 7.52
C ALA A 247 -3.24 -4.65 8.72
N ALA A 248 -2.96 -3.36 8.89
CA ALA A 248 -3.59 -2.54 9.94
C ALA A 248 -5.09 -2.33 9.69
N ILE A 249 -5.52 -2.12 8.43
CA ILE A 249 -6.94 -2.05 8.04
C ILE A 249 -7.67 -3.36 8.37
N ARG A 250 -7.08 -4.51 8.04
CA ARG A 250 -7.64 -5.83 8.40
C ARG A 250 -7.74 -6.02 9.91
N SER A 251 -6.76 -5.53 10.67
CA SER A 251 -6.79 -5.60 12.13
C SER A 251 -7.91 -4.74 12.71
N LEU A 252 -8.07 -3.50 12.22
CA LEU A 252 -9.19 -2.63 12.62
C LEU A 252 -10.54 -3.27 12.27
N PHE A 253 -10.68 -3.84 11.08
CA PHE A 253 -11.87 -4.58 10.69
C PHE A 253 -12.20 -5.70 11.70
N ASN A 254 -11.21 -6.49 12.12
CA ASN A 254 -11.42 -7.58 13.08
C ASN A 254 -11.87 -7.05 14.46
N GLU A 255 -11.28 -5.95 14.95
CA GLU A 255 -11.70 -5.29 16.19
C GLU A 255 -13.17 -4.87 16.14
N ILE A 256 -13.56 -4.20 15.04
CA ILE A 256 -14.96 -3.75 14.86
C ILE A 256 -15.92 -4.93 14.73
N ASN A 257 -15.55 -5.96 13.98
CA ASN A 257 -16.39 -7.13 13.74
C ASN A 257 -16.61 -7.95 15.02
N ASN A 258 -15.61 -8.01 15.90
CA ASN A 258 -15.70 -8.70 17.19
C ASN A 258 -16.36 -7.85 18.29
N TYR A 259 -16.52 -6.54 18.05
CA TYR A 259 -17.16 -5.65 19.03
C TYR A 259 -18.65 -5.91 19.12
N GLN A 260 -19.11 -6.23 20.34
CA GLN A 260 -20.51 -6.53 20.63
C GLN A 260 -21.27 -5.27 21.01
N THR A 261 -22.34 -4.98 20.30
CA THR A 261 -23.26 -3.88 20.59
C THR A 261 -24.34 -4.36 21.58
N VAL A 262 -24.29 -3.82 22.79
CA VAL A 262 -25.28 -4.15 23.87
C VAL A 262 -26.22 -2.98 24.16
N SER A 263 -26.00 -1.81 23.57
CA SER A 263 -26.82 -0.60 23.76
C SER A 263 -26.69 0.33 22.56
N THR A 264 -27.60 1.29 22.44
CA THR A 264 -27.56 2.34 21.39
C THR A 264 -26.26 3.17 21.46
N ASN A 265 -25.73 3.44 22.64
CA ASN A 265 -24.47 4.16 22.80
C ASN A 265 -23.30 3.39 22.18
N CYS A 266 -23.28 2.07 22.27
CA CYS A 266 -22.26 1.24 21.62
C CYS A 266 -22.27 1.38 20.10
N LEU A 267 -23.45 1.61 19.49
CA LEU A 267 -23.58 1.84 18.04
C LEU A 267 -22.90 3.14 17.60
N ILE A 268 -22.83 4.18 18.42
CA ILE A 268 -22.11 5.43 18.12
C ILE A 268 -20.62 5.14 17.93
N PHE A 269 -20.01 4.41 18.88
CA PHE A 269 -18.58 4.06 18.81
C PHE A 269 -18.27 3.12 17.64
N LYS A 270 -19.18 2.16 17.38
CA LYS A 270 -19.08 1.25 16.25
C LYS A 270 -19.19 1.99 14.92
N LYS A 271 -20.19 2.86 14.74
CA LYS A 271 -20.35 3.71 13.54
C LYS A 271 -19.13 4.60 13.33
N PHE A 272 -18.61 5.23 14.39
CA PHE A 272 -17.38 6.01 14.31
C PHE A 272 -16.24 5.15 13.79
N SER A 273 -15.99 3.99 14.38
CA SER A 273 -14.88 3.11 13.97
C SER A 273 -15.05 2.58 12.54
N ILE A 274 -16.27 2.25 12.12
CA ILE A 274 -16.59 1.89 10.73
C ILE A 274 -16.33 3.07 9.79
N SER A 275 -16.71 4.29 10.13
CA SER A 275 -16.45 5.48 9.33
C SER A 275 -14.93 5.69 9.12
N GLN A 276 -14.13 5.51 10.19
CA GLN A 276 -12.67 5.58 10.06
C GLN A 276 -12.14 4.46 9.15
N LEU A 277 -12.62 3.23 9.32
CA LEU A 277 -12.24 2.09 8.49
C LEU A 277 -12.52 2.34 7.01
N ILE A 278 -13.70 2.90 6.67
CA ILE A 278 -14.09 3.24 5.30
C ILE A 278 -13.15 4.29 4.71
N ILE A 279 -12.86 5.37 5.46
CA ILE A 279 -11.95 6.43 5.00
C ILE A 279 -10.54 5.86 4.77
N LEU A 280 -10.04 5.03 5.68
CA LEU A 280 -8.72 4.39 5.54
C LEU A 280 -8.64 3.44 4.34
N LEU A 281 -9.73 2.76 4.01
CA LEU A 281 -9.80 1.82 2.89
C LEU A 281 -9.96 2.53 1.54
N SER A 282 -10.54 3.72 1.51
CA SER A 282 -10.95 4.42 0.27
C SER A 282 -9.82 4.66 -0.74
N PRO A 283 -8.57 4.99 -0.39
CA PRO A 283 -7.51 5.13 -1.39
C PRO A 283 -7.15 3.81 -2.08
N ILE A 284 -7.42 2.69 -1.42
CA ILE A 284 -7.11 1.34 -1.91
C ILE A 284 -8.30 0.78 -2.69
N CYS A 285 -9.49 0.82 -2.12
CA CYS A 285 -10.74 0.28 -2.66
C CYS A 285 -11.82 1.37 -2.75
N PRO A 286 -11.72 2.30 -3.72
CA PRO A 286 -12.59 3.47 -3.76
C PRO A 286 -14.07 3.14 -3.99
N HIS A 287 -14.40 2.15 -4.82
CA HIS A 287 -15.80 1.87 -5.20
C HIS A 287 -16.60 1.30 -4.02
N ILE A 288 -16.11 0.24 -3.41
CA ILE A 288 -16.78 -0.37 -2.25
C ILE A 288 -16.82 0.57 -1.04
N SER A 289 -15.80 1.42 -0.89
CA SER A 289 -15.74 2.38 0.21
C SER A 289 -16.75 3.52 0.03
N GLU A 290 -16.91 4.06 -1.17
CA GLU A 290 -17.90 5.10 -1.48
C GLU A 290 -19.32 4.59 -1.24
N GLU A 291 -19.65 3.38 -1.70
CA GLU A 291 -20.94 2.75 -1.48
C GLU A 291 -21.18 2.47 0.02
N ALA A 292 -20.19 1.94 0.72
CA ALA A 292 -20.27 1.70 2.16
C ALA A 292 -20.52 3.00 2.96
N TRP A 293 -19.92 4.11 2.52
CA TRP A 293 -20.10 5.43 3.11
C TRP A 293 -21.53 5.91 3.01
N SER A 294 -22.16 5.70 1.86
CA SER A 294 -23.58 6.01 1.63
C SER A 294 -24.49 5.11 2.48
N ILE A 295 -24.23 3.79 2.53
CA ILE A 295 -25.06 2.82 3.28
C ILE A 295 -25.11 3.14 4.78
N ILE A 296 -24.03 3.63 5.37
CA ILE A 296 -24.06 4.02 6.81
C ILE A 296 -24.73 5.37 7.07
N GLY A 297 -25.33 5.99 6.05
CA GLY A 297 -26.19 7.18 6.15
C GLY A 297 -25.50 8.52 5.91
N ASN A 298 -24.31 8.55 5.26
CA ASN A 298 -23.69 9.81 4.85
C ASN A 298 -24.20 10.24 3.48
N THR A 299 -24.44 11.53 3.31
CA THR A 299 -24.99 12.12 2.05
C THR A 299 -23.94 12.81 1.20
N ASN A 300 -22.79 13.16 1.79
CA ASN A 300 -21.66 13.76 1.10
C ASN A 300 -20.72 12.68 0.54
N ARG A 301 -19.91 13.04 -0.45
CA ARG A 301 -18.97 12.11 -1.06
C ARG A 301 -17.83 11.75 -0.11
N LEU A 302 -17.45 10.49 -0.08
CA LEU A 302 -16.31 10.02 0.69
C LEU A 302 -14.99 10.65 0.20
N SER A 303 -14.86 10.85 -1.13
CA SER A 303 -13.68 11.48 -1.73
C SER A 303 -13.43 12.93 -1.28
N GLU A 304 -14.45 13.61 -0.73
CA GLU A 304 -14.36 14.96 -0.19
C GLU A 304 -14.05 14.97 1.31
N GLN A 305 -14.01 13.79 1.95
CA GLN A 305 -13.71 13.69 3.38
C GLN A 305 -12.25 13.98 3.68
N LYS A 306 -12.00 14.63 4.79
CA LYS A 306 -10.65 14.82 5.30
C LYS A 306 -10.11 13.49 5.83
N TRP A 307 -8.82 13.28 5.63
CA TRP A 307 -8.13 12.16 6.26
C TRP A 307 -8.27 12.20 7.78
N PRO A 308 -8.42 11.04 8.46
CA PRO A 308 -8.66 11.00 9.90
C PRO A 308 -7.56 11.68 10.70
N ALA A 309 -7.96 12.59 11.59
CA ALA A 309 -7.02 13.23 12.50
C ALA A 309 -6.55 12.26 13.59
N ILE A 310 -5.29 12.35 13.96
CA ILE A 310 -4.70 11.56 15.04
C ILE A 310 -4.96 12.26 16.38
N VAL A 311 -5.65 11.58 17.30
CA VAL A 311 -5.91 12.07 18.65
C VAL A 311 -4.94 11.40 19.63
N THR A 312 -3.89 12.13 20.01
CA THR A 312 -2.75 11.58 20.78
C THR A 312 -3.13 11.00 22.14
N LYS A 313 -4.17 11.53 22.81
CA LYS A 313 -4.64 10.96 24.10
C LYS A 313 -5.04 9.49 24.03
N TYR A 314 -5.51 9.02 22.86
CA TYR A 314 -5.88 7.62 22.66
C TYR A 314 -4.72 6.75 22.17
N LEU A 315 -3.58 7.34 21.82
CA LEU A 315 -2.37 6.62 21.44
C LEU A 315 -1.47 6.27 22.64
N GLN A 316 -1.74 6.85 23.80
CA GLN A 316 -1.02 6.51 25.01
C GLN A 316 -1.37 5.08 25.41
N GLU A 317 -0.35 4.22 25.43
CA GLU A 317 -0.49 2.86 25.95
C GLU A 317 -0.46 2.95 27.47
N ASP A 318 -1.53 2.54 28.12
CA ASP A 318 -1.58 2.49 29.59
C ASP A 318 -0.68 1.38 30.12
N LYS A 319 -0.36 0.37 29.29
CA LYS A 319 0.46 -0.78 29.65
C LYS A 319 1.49 -1.07 28.55
N LEU A 320 2.68 -1.40 28.99
CA LEU A 320 3.81 -1.80 28.16
C LEU A 320 4.21 -3.24 28.48
N THR A 321 4.49 -4.02 27.43
CA THR A 321 5.11 -5.33 27.59
C THR A 321 6.63 -5.18 27.55
N ILE A 322 7.27 -5.45 28.68
CA ILE A 322 8.74 -5.35 28.82
C ILE A 322 9.33 -6.76 28.83
N PRO A 323 10.20 -7.12 27.87
CA PRO A 323 10.90 -8.37 27.88
C PRO A 323 11.96 -8.41 29.00
N ILE A 324 12.04 -9.54 29.69
CA ILE A 324 13.04 -9.80 30.74
C ILE A 324 14.07 -10.76 30.18
N GLN A 325 15.32 -10.35 30.27
CA GLN A 325 16.48 -11.15 29.93
C GLN A 325 17.22 -11.61 31.20
N VAL A 326 17.83 -12.79 31.14
CA VAL A 326 18.81 -13.26 32.10
C VAL A 326 20.11 -13.52 31.33
N ASN A 327 21.18 -12.83 31.71
CA ASN A 327 22.46 -12.83 30.99
C ASN A 327 22.31 -12.63 29.47
N GLY A 328 21.49 -11.65 29.05
CA GLY A 328 21.25 -11.28 27.66
C GLY A 328 20.27 -12.17 26.88
N LYS A 329 19.77 -13.29 27.47
CA LYS A 329 18.80 -14.18 26.81
C LYS A 329 17.38 -13.90 27.32
N LYS A 330 16.42 -13.62 26.46
CA LYS A 330 14.99 -13.43 26.81
C LYS A 330 14.43 -14.68 27.49
N ARG A 331 13.83 -14.52 28.69
CA ARG A 331 13.28 -15.60 29.50
C ARG A 331 11.83 -15.42 29.89
N ALA A 332 11.35 -14.16 29.93
CA ALA A 332 9.96 -13.83 30.24
C ALA A 332 9.59 -12.47 29.65
N GLU A 333 8.32 -12.12 29.84
CA GLU A 333 7.79 -10.78 29.59
C GLU A 333 6.86 -10.41 30.75
N ILE A 334 6.87 -9.13 31.12
CA ILE A 334 5.89 -8.57 32.06
C ILE A 334 5.11 -7.44 31.40
N MET A 335 3.84 -7.36 31.73
CA MET A 335 2.98 -6.24 31.33
C MET A 335 2.92 -5.27 32.52
N VAL A 336 3.34 -4.04 32.30
CA VAL A 336 3.42 -2.98 33.32
C VAL A 336 2.76 -1.70 32.82
N GLU A 337 2.31 -0.85 33.74
CA GLU A 337 1.82 0.49 33.41
C GLU A 337 2.99 1.39 32.95
N THR A 338 2.70 2.36 32.07
CA THR A 338 3.73 3.19 31.40
C THR A 338 4.53 4.06 32.39
N ASP A 339 3.92 4.43 33.49
CA ASP A 339 4.44 5.32 34.53
C ASP A 339 4.93 4.57 35.78
N ILE A 340 5.03 3.24 35.70
CA ILE A 340 5.53 2.40 36.80
C ILE A 340 6.97 2.75 37.17
N SER A 341 7.24 2.80 38.48
CA SER A 341 8.58 3.07 39.00
C SER A 341 9.58 1.96 38.69
N LYS A 342 10.88 2.31 38.60
CA LYS A 342 11.95 1.31 38.38
C LYS A 342 12.00 0.24 39.47
N ASP A 343 11.66 0.59 40.69
CA ASP A 343 11.68 -0.33 41.82
C ASP A 343 10.54 -1.34 41.77
N GLU A 344 9.37 -0.91 41.32
CA GLU A 344 8.22 -1.79 41.08
C GLU A 344 8.47 -2.73 39.88
N ILE A 345 9.05 -2.20 38.78
CA ILE A 345 9.46 -3.02 37.63
C ILE A 345 10.45 -4.12 38.08
N LYS A 346 11.42 -3.77 38.92
CA LYS A 346 12.39 -4.70 39.48
C LYS A 346 11.70 -5.80 40.30
N LYS A 347 10.77 -5.43 41.18
CA LYS A 347 10.00 -6.39 42.01
C LYS A 347 9.17 -7.32 41.11
N LEU A 348 8.44 -6.80 40.15
CA LEU A 348 7.64 -7.59 39.22
C LEU A 348 8.51 -8.55 38.39
N ALA A 349 9.64 -8.07 37.87
CA ALA A 349 10.55 -8.91 37.08
C ALA A 349 11.12 -10.09 37.89
N LEU A 350 11.50 -9.86 39.14
CA LEU A 350 12.01 -10.93 40.04
C LEU A 350 10.91 -11.87 40.54
N SER A 351 9.65 -11.40 40.58
CA SER A 351 8.51 -12.23 41.00
C SER A 351 8.01 -13.17 39.90
N GLU A 352 8.38 -12.90 38.63
CA GLU A 352 7.92 -13.67 37.47
C GLU A 352 8.35 -15.15 37.57
N LYS A 353 7.38 -16.05 37.37
CA LYS A 353 7.55 -17.50 37.58
C LYS A 353 8.71 -18.11 36.76
N ASN A 354 8.85 -17.67 35.51
CA ASN A 354 9.90 -18.18 34.63
C ASN A 354 11.26 -17.61 34.99
N ILE A 355 11.34 -16.39 35.53
CA ILE A 355 12.59 -15.75 35.95
C ILE A 355 13.13 -16.44 37.23
N LYS A 356 12.25 -16.79 38.17
CA LYS A 356 12.65 -17.51 39.39
C LYS A 356 13.38 -18.85 39.14
N LYS A 357 13.13 -19.47 37.97
CA LYS A 357 13.84 -20.71 37.58
C LYS A 357 15.32 -20.47 37.23
N PHE A 358 15.67 -19.27 36.81
CA PHE A 358 17.02 -18.91 36.37
C PHE A 358 17.77 -18.07 37.42
N VAL A 359 17.03 -17.31 38.23
CA VAL A 359 17.61 -16.44 39.26
C VAL A 359 17.39 -17.10 40.64
N THR A 360 18.29 -18.01 40.99
CA THR A 360 18.27 -18.79 42.25
C THR A 360 19.04 -18.13 43.39
N GLN A 361 19.82 -17.09 43.09
CA GLN A 361 20.59 -16.29 44.04
C GLN A 361 20.40 -14.81 43.76
N GLU A 362 20.88 -13.95 44.64
CA GLU A 362 20.78 -12.51 44.45
C GLU A 362 21.54 -12.07 43.19
N PRO A 363 20.86 -11.32 42.29
CA PRO A 363 21.47 -10.88 41.04
C PRO A 363 22.63 -9.91 41.28
N LYS A 364 23.73 -10.07 40.55
CA LYS A 364 24.87 -9.15 40.60
C LYS A 364 24.48 -7.75 40.15
N LYS A 365 23.60 -7.67 39.14
CA LYS A 365 23.12 -6.38 38.57
C LYS A 365 21.80 -6.57 37.87
N ILE A 366 20.91 -5.58 37.99
CA ILE A 366 19.66 -5.47 37.19
C ILE A 366 19.75 -4.20 36.39
N ILE A 367 19.74 -4.33 35.05
CA ILE A 367 19.78 -3.22 34.11
C ILE A 367 18.38 -3.03 33.57
N ILE A 368 17.78 -1.87 33.82
CA ILE A 368 16.46 -1.50 33.35
C ILE A 368 16.62 -0.35 32.35
N VAL A 369 16.30 -0.63 31.09
CA VAL A 369 16.14 0.38 30.07
C VAL A 369 14.65 0.73 30.02
N PRO A 370 14.24 1.93 30.45
CA PRO A 370 12.83 2.31 30.56
C PRO A 370 12.06 1.97 29.27
N ASN A 371 10.90 1.37 29.44
CA ASN A 371 9.96 1.02 28.36
C ASN A 371 10.53 0.07 27.27
N ARG A 372 11.70 -0.54 27.46
CA ARG A 372 12.35 -1.37 26.44
C ARG A 372 12.72 -2.77 26.90
N ILE A 373 13.46 -2.90 27.98
CA ILE A 373 14.02 -4.19 28.37
C ILE A 373 14.51 -4.18 29.83
N ILE A 374 14.42 -5.34 30.47
CA ILE A 374 15.05 -5.62 31.74
C ILE A 374 16.07 -6.73 31.52
N ASN A 375 17.34 -6.51 31.94
CA ASN A 375 18.37 -7.56 31.91
C ASN A 375 18.88 -7.82 33.30
N ILE A 376 18.72 -9.06 33.77
CA ILE A 376 19.18 -9.56 35.07
C ILE A 376 20.48 -10.28 34.83
N VAL A 377 21.54 -9.85 35.51
CA VAL A 377 22.88 -10.45 35.45
C VAL A 377 23.10 -11.22 36.73
N ILE A 378 23.32 -12.51 36.63
CA ILE A 378 23.57 -13.48 37.73
C ILE A 378 25.00 -13.96 37.71
#